data_94805c1e0da7862fc1be8f0f5f2dc478
#
_entry.id   94805c1e0da7862fc1be8f0f5f2dc478
#
_cell.length_a   1.000
_cell.length_b   1.000
_cell.length_c   1.000
_cell.angle_alpha   90.00
_cell.angle_beta   90.00
_cell.angle_gamma   90.00
#
_symmetry.space_group_name_H-M   'P 1'
#
loop_
_entity.id
_entity.type
_entity.pdbx_description
1 polymer ?
#
loop_
_entity_poly.entity_id
_entity_poly.type
_entity_poly.pdbx_seq_one_letter_code
_entity_poly.pdbx_strand_id
1 'polypeptide(L)'
;MALVTTRSLLPSVARLGFEPAATVVIGQHAPMEQIRAGVEDIGLSGARAIVSFGGGSAIDAAKIISVRLADGDGRALPHIAVPTTLSVAELAAGAGYTDESGDKAGMRDARLMAQTVIYDADLTLATPMHLWLSTGVRALDHAVEGFLAEGEHPFNDVMSLEAIRRLFHSLPRALAAPDDAGVRTENQVAGWFSFTLPGASASGLSHLMGKQIGARHGIPHGVTSCLLLPHVMRYLARSMPERVQLLAQATGADPADRVEELIASLGLPQHISQFDVGQSALRRAADEMAGKYPAADLLGIYLAAL
;
A
#
# COMPACT_ATOMS: atom_id res chain seq x y z
N MET A 1 -20.98 9.87 -13.26
CA MET A 1 -19.75 9.17 -12.83
C MET A 1 -20.11 7.73 -12.49
N ALA A 2 -19.20 6.77 -12.68
CA ALA A 2 -19.34 5.43 -12.14
C ALA A 2 -18.59 5.30 -10.81
N LEU A 3 -18.96 4.31 -10.01
CA LEU A 3 -18.34 4.02 -8.71
C LEU A 3 -17.69 2.64 -8.73
N VAL A 4 -16.45 2.56 -8.23
CA VAL A 4 -15.77 1.30 -7.92
C VAL A 4 -15.52 1.26 -6.42
N THR A 5 -16.06 0.27 -5.72
CA THR A 5 -16.00 0.18 -4.26
C THR A 5 -15.93 -1.27 -3.78
N THR A 6 -15.87 -1.48 -2.47
CA THR A 6 -15.92 -2.80 -1.84
C THR A 6 -17.27 -3.02 -1.16
N ARG A 7 -17.65 -4.30 -0.96
CA ARG A 7 -18.93 -4.66 -0.33
C ARG A 7 -19.14 -3.99 1.02
N SER A 8 -18.10 -3.88 1.83
CA SER A 8 -18.15 -3.29 3.17
C SER A 8 -18.47 -1.79 3.17
N LEU A 9 -18.18 -1.09 2.06
CA LEU A 9 -18.39 0.36 1.96
C LEU A 9 -19.71 0.74 1.27
N LEU A 10 -20.46 -0.22 0.73
CA LEU A 10 -21.77 0.06 0.11
C LEU A 10 -22.72 0.89 0.99
N PRO A 11 -22.84 0.63 2.32
CA PRO A 11 -23.68 1.46 3.19
C PRO A 11 -23.25 2.93 3.30
N SER A 12 -21.97 3.22 3.01
CA SER A 12 -21.39 4.57 3.10
C SER A 12 -21.43 5.34 1.79
N VAL A 13 -21.85 4.73 0.68
CA VAL A 13 -21.85 5.35 -0.66
C VAL A 13 -22.67 6.63 -0.71
N ALA A 14 -23.81 6.68 0.00
CA ALA A 14 -24.66 7.87 0.05
C ALA A 14 -23.91 9.12 0.60
N ARG A 15 -22.87 8.93 1.39
CA ARG A 15 -22.04 10.01 1.94
C ARG A 15 -21.16 10.70 0.88
N LEU A 16 -20.98 10.07 -0.28
CA LEU A 16 -20.23 10.68 -1.40
C LEU A 16 -21.01 11.82 -2.10
N GLY A 17 -22.29 12.00 -1.82
CA GLY A 17 -23.09 13.11 -2.32
C GLY A 17 -23.40 13.07 -3.83
N PHE A 18 -23.27 11.90 -4.47
CA PHE A 18 -23.68 11.71 -5.86
C PHE A 18 -24.33 10.33 -6.08
N GLU A 19 -25.14 10.21 -7.11
CA GLU A 19 -25.74 8.94 -7.52
C GLU A 19 -24.91 8.34 -8.68
N PRO A 20 -24.33 7.15 -8.52
CA PRO A 20 -23.51 6.53 -9.55
C PRO A 20 -24.35 6.03 -10.72
N ALA A 21 -23.91 6.29 -11.97
CA ALA A 21 -24.50 5.70 -13.17
C ALA A 21 -24.29 4.17 -13.27
N ALA A 22 -23.22 3.67 -12.64
CA ALA A 22 -22.95 2.24 -12.43
C ALA A 22 -22.13 2.08 -11.15
N THR A 23 -22.31 0.94 -10.46
CA THR A 23 -21.54 0.59 -9.26
C THR A 23 -20.90 -0.79 -9.43
N VAL A 24 -19.59 -0.84 -9.40
CA VAL A 24 -18.78 -2.05 -9.48
C VAL A 24 -18.25 -2.39 -8.08
N VAL A 25 -18.56 -3.60 -7.61
CA VAL A 25 -18.11 -4.10 -6.31
C VAL A 25 -16.91 -5.02 -6.51
N ILE A 26 -15.78 -4.64 -5.92
CA ILE A 26 -14.50 -5.35 -6.04
C ILE A 26 -14.18 -6.09 -4.74
N GLY A 27 -13.75 -7.33 -4.88
CA GLY A 27 -13.22 -8.16 -3.80
C GLY A 27 -11.77 -7.82 -3.45
N GLN A 28 -11.27 -8.48 -2.42
CA GLN A 28 -9.88 -8.35 -1.98
C GLN A 28 -8.91 -8.71 -3.14
N HIS A 29 -7.83 -7.94 -3.26
CA HIS A 29 -6.79 -8.11 -4.29
C HIS A 29 -7.26 -7.89 -5.74
N ALA A 30 -8.40 -7.22 -5.96
CA ALA A 30 -8.88 -6.81 -7.28
C ALA A 30 -8.90 -7.96 -8.31
N PRO A 31 -9.78 -8.99 -8.19
CA PRO A 31 -9.83 -10.10 -9.12
C PRO A 31 -10.08 -9.63 -10.56
N MET A 32 -9.34 -10.18 -11.53
CA MET A 32 -9.41 -9.76 -12.94
C MET A 32 -10.79 -9.99 -13.56
N GLU A 33 -11.49 -11.05 -13.16
CA GLU A 33 -12.86 -11.32 -13.59
C GLU A 33 -13.80 -10.15 -13.21
N GLN A 34 -13.71 -9.66 -11.97
CA GLN A 34 -14.52 -8.52 -11.51
C GLN A 34 -14.13 -7.21 -12.19
N ILE A 35 -12.83 -7.02 -12.49
CA ILE A 35 -12.36 -5.89 -13.28
C ILE A 35 -12.96 -5.92 -14.69
N ARG A 36 -12.99 -7.07 -15.36
CA ARG A 36 -13.60 -7.23 -16.70
C ARG A 36 -15.08 -6.91 -16.69
N ALA A 37 -15.83 -7.48 -15.74
CA ALA A 37 -17.24 -7.15 -15.57
C ALA A 37 -17.44 -5.65 -15.36
N GLY A 38 -16.59 -5.03 -14.54
CA GLY A 38 -16.62 -3.58 -14.32
C GLY A 38 -16.32 -2.74 -15.56
N VAL A 39 -15.46 -3.20 -16.48
CA VAL A 39 -15.23 -2.54 -17.78
C VAL A 39 -16.50 -2.58 -18.62
N GLU A 40 -17.21 -3.71 -18.67
CA GLU A 40 -18.46 -3.83 -19.41
C GLU A 40 -19.56 -2.96 -18.82
N ASP A 41 -19.80 -3.06 -17.50
CA ASP A 41 -20.86 -2.31 -16.81
C ASP A 41 -20.66 -0.80 -16.93
N ILE A 42 -19.44 -0.31 -16.69
CA ILE A 42 -19.14 1.12 -16.80
C ILE A 42 -19.18 1.59 -18.24
N GLY A 43 -18.67 0.79 -19.19
CA GLY A 43 -18.74 1.09 -20.62
C GLY A 43 -20.16 1.28 -21.13
N LEU A 44 -21.11 0.48 -20.65
CA LEU A 44 -22.53 0.56 -21.02
C LEU A 44 -23.27 1.70 -20.30
N SER A 45 -22.77 2.18 -19.16
CA SER A 45 -23.45 3.18 -18.31
C SER A 45 -23.42 4.62 -18.85
N GLY A 46 -22.56 4.90 -19.84
CA GLY A 46 -22.29 6.25 -20.33
C GLY A 46 -21.56 7.14 -19.34
N ALA A 47 -20.96 6.60 -18.27
CA ALA A 47 -20.18 7.36 -17.32
C ALA A 47 -18.93 7.95 -17.99
N ARG A 48 -18.61 9.20 -17.65
CA ARG A 48 -17.44 9.93 -18.19
C ARG A 48 -16.31 10.12 -17.17
N ALA A 49 -16.43 9.52 -16.01
CA ALA A 49 -15.40 9.50 -14.96
C ALA A 49 -15.69 8.34 -14.00
N ILE A 50 -14.66 7.86 -13.33
CA ILE A 50 -14.72 6.83 -12.29
C ILE A 50 -14.37 7.45 -10.96
N VAL A 51 -15.14 7.14 -9.92
CA VAL A 51 -14.79 7.36 -8.52
C VAL A 51 -14.41 6.01 -7.93
N SER A 52 -13.22 5.87 -7.36
CA SER A 52 -12.90 4.75 -6.49
C SER A 52 -13.10 5.16 -5.03
N PHE A 53 -13.93 4.41 -4.30
CA PHE A 53 -14.17 4.60 -2.88
C PHE A 53 -13.78 3.33 -2.13
N GLY A 54 -12.60 3.36 -1.47
CA GLY A 54 -12.09 2.18 -0.80
C GLY A 54 -10.58 2.17 -0.58
N GLY A 55 -10.05 1.02 -0.19
CA GLY A 55 -8.61 0.79 -0.10
C GLY A 55 -7.99 0.39 -1.43
N GLY A 56 -6.75 -0.11 -1.38
CA GLY A 56 -5.93 -0.43 -2.56
C GLY A 56 -6.65 -1.28 -3.60
N SER A 57 -7.44 -2.29 -3.22
CA SER A 57 -8.14 -3.16 -4.20
C SER A 57 -9.15 -2.39 -5.06
N ALA A 58 -9.94 -1.50 -4.46
CA ALA A 58 -10.90 -0.68 -5.20
C ALA A 58 -10.19 0.35 -6.09
N ILE A 59 -9.12 0.96 -5.57
CA ILE A 59 -8.32 1.94 -6.30
C ILE A 59 -7.63 1.28 -7.50
N ASP A 60 -6.96 0.15 -7.29
CA ASP A 60 -6.24 -0.57 -8.36
C ASP A 60 -7.19 -1.09 -9.44
N ALA A 61 -8.36 -1.62 -9.06
CA ALA A 61 -9.38 -2.01 -10.02
C ALA A 61 -9.88 -0.81 -10.84
N ALA A 62 -10.19 0.32 -10.20
CA ALA A 62 -10.63 1.54 -10.88
C ALA A 62 -9.59 2.07 -11.87
N LYS A 63 -8.31 2.03 -11.52
CA LYS A 63 -7.19 2.39 -12.40
C LYS A 63 -7.18 1.53 -13.67
N ILE A 64 -7.26 0.21 -13.51
CA ILE A 64 -7.24 -0.72 -14.66
C ILE A 64 -8.48 -0.51 -15.53
N ILE A 65 -9.66 -0.37 -14.93
CA ILE A 65 -10.91 -0.09 -15.65
C ILE A 65 -10.80 1.24 -16.42
N SER A 66 -10.28 2.29 -15.77
CA SER A 66 -10.07 3.60 -16.39
C SER A 66 -9.21 3.52 -17.67
N VAL A 67 -8.09 2.80 -17.62
CA VAL A 67 -7.20 2.63 -18.78
C VAL A 67 -7.82 1.75 -19.86
N ARG A 68 -8.58 0.71 -19.49
CA ARG A 68 -9.27 -0.18 -20.45
C ARG A 68 -10.44 0.47 -21.17
N LEU A 69 -11.01 1.53 -20.56
CA LEU A 69 -12.06 2.35 -21.14
C LEU A 69 -11.50 3.63 -21.82
N ALA A 70 -10.21 3.62 -22.18
CA ALA A 70 -9.60 4.73 -22.87
C ALA A 70 -10.34 5.06 -24.18
N ASP A 71 -10.44 6.37 -24.49
CA ASP A 71 -11.04 6.87 -25.71
C ASP A 71 -10.21 6.55 -26.97
N GLY A 72 -10.70 6.95 -28.16
CA GLY A 72 -10.02 6.76 -29.44
C GLY A 72 -8.64 7.43 -29.53
N ASP A 73 -8.37 8.43 -28.69
CA ASP A 73 -7.08 9.12 -28.55
C ASP A 73 -6.18 8.45 -27.50
N GLY A 74 -6.62 7.35 -26.89
CA GLY A 74 -5.88 6.62 -25.85
C GLY A 74 -5.89 7.27 -24.47
N ARG A 75 -6.76 8.26 -24.23
CA ARG A 75 -6.91 8.91 -22.91
C ARG A 75 -7.75 8.04 -22.01
N ALA A 76 -7.19 7.69 -20.85
CA ALA A 76 -7.91 6.95 -19.81
C ALA A 76 -9.13 7.73 -19.32
N LEU A 77 -10.18 7.02 -18.92
CA LEU A 77 -11.36 7.64 -18.31
C LEU A 77 -10.94 8.36 -17.00
N PRO A 78 -11.30 9.63 -16.78
CA PRO A 78 -10.89 10.35 -15.57
C PRO A 78 -11.19 9.58 -14.29
N HIS A 79 -10.20 9.48 -13.40
CA HIS A 79 -10.28 8.74 -12.15
C HIS A 79 -10.10 9.66 -10.95
N ILE A 80 -11.09 9.66 -10.05
CA ILE A 80 -11.09 10.34 -8.76
C ILE A 80 -10.96 9.26 -7.68
N ALA A 81 -9.91 9.30 -6.88
CA ALA A 81 -9.71 8.35 -5.78
C ALA A 81 -10.16 8.97 -4.45
N VAL A 82 -10.96 8.22 -3.69
CA VAL A 82 -11.36 8.52 -2.31
C VAL A 82 -10.85 7.37 -1.43
N PRO A 83 -9.60 7.41 -0.97
CA PRO A 83 -8.98 6.32 -0.24
C PRO A 83 -9.53 6.22 1.19
N THR A 84 -9.84 5.00 1.61
CA THR A 84 -10.28 4.68 2.98
C THR A 84 -9.23 3.90 3.77
N THR A 85 -8.03 3.71 3.23
CA THR A 85 -6.86 3.09 3.89
C THR A 85 -5.62 3.92 3.60
N LEU A 86 -4.52 3.60 4.28
CA LEU A 86 -3.22 4.25 4.08
C LEU A 86 -2.31 3.45 3.11
N SER A 87 -2.90 2.73 2.16
CA SER A 87 -2.15 1.90 1.21
C SER A 87 -1.35 2.69 0.18
N VAL A 88 -1.62 3.98 0.04
CA VAL A 88 -1.09 4.93 -0.94
C VAL A 88 -1.19 4.47 -2.41
N ALA A 89 -2.09 3.53 -2.68
CA ALA A 89 -2.33 3.03 -4.02
C ALA A 89 -2.71 4.15 -5.00
N GLU A 90 -3.42 5.17 -4.54
CA GLU A 90 -3.86 6.34 -5.31
C GLU A 90 -2.71 7.16 -5.91
N LEU A 91 -1.51 7.07 -5.34
CA LEU A 91 -0.33 7.83 -5.75
C LEU A 91 0.57 7.06 -6.74
N ALA A 92 0.33 5.76 -6.93
CA ALA A 92 1.19 4.92 -7.75
C ALA A 92 0.74 4.88 -9.22
N ALA A 93 1.69 4.92 -10.17
CA ALA A 93 1.48 4.62 -11.59
C ALA A 93 1.47 3.10 -11.87
N GLY A 94 1.05 2.31 -10.91
CA GLY A 94 0.92 0.87 -10.98
C GLY A 94 -0.39 0.42 -10.35
N ALA A 95 -0.86 -0.77 -10.71
CA ALA A 95 -2.02 -1.41 -10.13
C ALA A 95 -1.77 -2.92 -9.98
N GLY A 96 -2.09 -3.47 -8.81
CA GLY A 96 -2.01 -4.90 -8.53
C GLY A 96 -3.38 -5.56 -8.70
N TYR A 97 -3.40 -6.78 -9.19
CA TYR A 97 -4.61 -7.58 -9.32
C TYR A 97 -4.32 -9.07 -9.16
N THR A 98 -5.37 -9.87 -8.97
CA THR A 98 -5.27 -11.33 -9.03
C THR A 98 -5.77 -11.77 -10.40
N ASP A 99 -4.95 -12.54 -11.11
CA ASP A 99 -5.31 -13.07 -12.44
C ASP A 99 -6.27 -14.28 -12.37
N GLU A 100 -6.60 -14.85 -13.52
CA GLU A 100 -7.52 -15.99 -13.64
C GLU A 100 -6.96 -17.27 -13.03
N SER A 101 -5.65 -17.39 -12.91
CA SER A 101 -4.96 -18.53 -12.27
C SER A 101 -4.95 -18.41 -10.74
N GLY A 102 -5.39 -17.26 -10.19
CA GLY A 102 -5.30 -16.95 -8.77
C GLY A 102 -3.95 -16.34 -8.37
N ASP A 103 -3.07 -16.10 -9.34
CA ASP A 103 -1.75 -15.52 -9.10
C ASP A 103 -1.81 -13.99 -9.08
N LYS A 104 -0.89 -13.39 -8.31
CA LYS A 104 -0.75 -11.93 -8.28
C LYS A 104 0.00 -11.43 -9.50
N ALA A 105 -0.66 -10.54 -10.22
CA ALA A 105 -0.12 -9.81 -11.35
C ALA A 105 -0.14 -8.30 -11.10
N GLY A 106 0.50 -7.54 -11.96
CA GLY A 106 0.53 -6.10 -11.89
C GLY A 106 0.63 -5.46 -13.27
N MET A 107 0.08 -4.25 -13.36
CA MET A 107 0.16 -3.40 -14.54
C MET A 107 0.89 -2.10 -14.17
N ARG A 108 1.73 -1.59 -15.07
CA ARG A 108 2.39 -0.29 -14.95
C ARG A 108 2.10 0.54 -16.21
N ASP A 109 1.56 1.72 -15.99
CA ASP A 109 1.24 2.68 -17.04
C ASP A 109 1.05 4.05 -16.38
N ALA A 110 1.59 5.11 -16.94
CA ALA A 110 1.43 6.46 -16.40
C ALA A 110 -0.05 6.89 -16.30
N ARG A 111 -0.91 6.35 -17.18
CA ARG A 111 -2.36 6.62 -17.19
C ARG A 111 -3.11 5.99 -16.02
N LEU A 112 -2.48 5.08 -15.26
CA LEU A 112 -3.07 4.48 -14.05
C LEU A 112 -3.12 5.44 -12.86
N MET A 113 -2.39 6.56 -12.90
CA MET A 113 -2.46 7.53 -11.80
C MET A 113 -3.84 8.17 -11.73
N ALA A 114 -4.40 8.23 -10.52
CA ALA A 114 -5.61 9.00 -10.29
C ALA A 114 -5.33 10.50 -10.59
N GLN A 115 -6.22 11.15 -11.37
CA GLN A 115 -6.08 12.57 -11.66
C GLN A 115 -6.45 13.45 -10.47
N THR A 116 -7.30 12.94 -9.59
CA THR A 116 -7.74 13.65 -8.39
C THR A 116 -7.77 12.67 -7.22
N VAL A 117 -7.26 13.10 -6.09
CA VAL A 117 -7.34 12.36 -4.82
C VAL A 117 -8.09 13.23 -3.81
N ILE A 118 -9.10 12.66 -3.17
CA ILE A 118 -9.88 13.34 -2.12
C ILE A 118 -9.61 12.59 -0.81
N TYR A 119 -8.87 13.21 0.09
CA TYR A 119 -8.69 12.74 1.45
C TYR A 119 -9.80 13.32 2.34
N ASP A 120 -10.75 12.46 2.70
CA ASP A 120 -11.83 12.76 3.62
C ASP A 120 -11.75 11.80 4.80
N ALA A 121 -11.33 12.32 5.94
CA ALA A 121 -11.12 11.53 7.14
C ALA A 121 -12.40 10.90 7.68
N ASP A 122 -13.53 11.60 7.59
CA ASP A 122 -14.83 11.08 8.06
C ASP A 122 -15.24 9.82 7.30
N LEU A 123 -14.91 9.73 6.01
CA LEU A 123 -15.18 8.55 5.19
C LEU A 123 -14.31 7.35 5.56
N THR A 124 -13.22 7.57 6.33
CA THR A 124 -12.31 6.50 6.78
C THR A 124 -12.72 5.88 8.12
N LEU A 125 -13.60 6.51 8.89
CA LEU A 125 -13.96 6.07 10.26
C LEU A 125 -14.58 4.67 10.29
N ALA A 126 -15.23 4.23 9.21
CA ALA A 126 -15.76 2.87 9.08
C ALA A 126 -14.67 1.81 8.79
N THR A 127 -13.43 2.20 8.52
CA THR A 127 -12.33 1.26 8.25
C THR A 127 -11.88 0.60 9.54
N PRO A 128 -11.86 -0.75 9.61
CA PRO A 128 -11.42 -1.47 10.79
C PRO A 128 -10.01 -1.02 11.21
N MET A 129 -9.81 -0.82 12.53
CA MET A 129 -8.57 -0.24 13.05
C MET A 129 -7.33 -1.07 12.68
N HIS A 130 -7.41 -2.40 12.74
CA HIS A 130 -6.29 -3.26 12.33
C HIS A 130 -5.88 -3.06 10.86
N LEU A 131 -6.84 -2.81 9.96
CA LEU A 131 -6.59 -2.51 8.57
C LEU A 131 -6.00 -1.11 8.39
N TRP A 132 -6.53 -0.11 9.12
CA TRP A 132 -6.00 1.25 9.11
C TRP A 132 -4.54 1.27 9.54
N LEU A 133 -4.23 0.66 10.69
CA LEU A 133 -2.89 0.65 11.26
C LEU A 133 -1.89 -0.16 10.41
N SER A 134 -2.28 -1.35 9.92
CA SER A 134 -1.39 -2.16 9.08
C SER A 134 -1.08 -1.46 7.74
N THR A 135 -2.06 -0.77 7.15
CA THR A 135 -1.80 0.07 5.96
C THR A 135 -1.01 1.33 6.30
N GLY A 136 -1.10 1.85 7.53
CA GLY A 136 -0.24 2.91 8.06
C GLY A 136 1.22 2.47 8.18
N VAL A 137 1.49 1.26 8.68
CA VAL A 137 2.83 0.67 8.65
C VAL A 137 3.30 0.44 7.20
N ARG A 138 2.38 0.14 6.27
CA ARG A 138 2.71 0.09 4.85
C ARG A 138 3.15 1.45 4.30
N ALA A 139 2.48 2.53 4.67
CA ALA A 139 2.91 3.88 4.31
C ALA A 139 4.30 4.20 4.92
N LEU A 140 4.54 3.79 6.17
CA LEU A 140 5.85 3.90 6.80
C LEU A 140 6.93 3.13 6.03
N ASP A 141 6.63 1.91 5.59
CA ASP A 141 7.51 1.08 4.76
C ASP A 141 7.90 1.81 3.45
N HIS A 142 6.92 2.41 2.76
CA HIS A 142 7.19 3.23 1.58
C HIS A 142 8.13 4.42 1.87
N ALA A 143 7.92 5.12 2.98
CA ALA A 143 8.78 6.24 3.37
C ALA A 143 10.21 5.78 3.68
N VAL A 144 10.37 4.69 4.44
CA VAL A 144 11.68 4.13 4.78
C VAL A 144 12.39 3.62 3.53
N GLU A 145 11.74 2.82 2.71
CA GLU A 145 12.34 2.29 1.48
C GLU A 145 12.63 3.39 0.45
N GLY A 146 11.75 4.39 0.34
CA GLY A 146 11.99 5.56 -0.51
C GLY A 146 13.20 6.37 -0.03
N PHE A 147 13.37 6.53 1.28
CA PHE A 147 14.55 7.17 1.85
C PHE A 147 15.83 6.34 1.63
N LEU A 148 15.76 5.01 1.72
CA LEU A 148 16.89 4.10 1.50
C LEU A 148 17.08 3.74 0.01
N ALA A 149 16.35 4.34 -0.92
CA ALA A 149 16.52 4.11 -2.35
C ALA A 149 17.90 4.58 -2.82
N GLU A 150 18.44 3.90 -3.83
CA GLU A 150 19.72 4.27 -4.44
C GLU A 150 19.62 5.62 -5.18
N GLY A 151 20.68 6.39 -5.12
CA GLY A 151 20.78 7.70 -5.76
C GLY A 151 20.46 8.87 -4.82
N GLU A 152 20.47 10.07 -5.39
CA GLU A 152 20.17 11.30 -4.68
C GLU A 152 18.74 11.74 -4.97
N HIS A 153 17.91 11.82 -3.93
CA HIS A 153 16.50 12.17 -4.03
C HIS A 153 16.11 13.24 -2.98
N PRO A 154 16.69 14.45 -3.02
CA PRO A 154 16.56 15.40 -1.91
C PRO A 154 15.11 15.78 -1.57
N PHE A 155 14.23 15.91 -2.55
CA PHE A 155 12.81 16.15 -2.31
C PHE A 155 12.16 14.94 -1.60
N ASN A 156 12.39 13.73 -2.10
CA ASN A 156 11.86 12.52 -1.49
C ASN A 156 12.43 12.31 -0.07
N ASP A 157 13.69 12.61 0.15
CA ASP A 157 14.33 12.46 1.46
C ASP A 157 13.63 13.32 2.53
N VAL A 158 13.36 14.59 2.21
CA VAL A 158 12.64 15.49 3.12
C VAL A 158 11.22 14.97 3.39
N MET A 159 10.51 14.58 2.35
CA MET A 159 9.13 14.09 2.48
C MET A 159 9.07 12.76 3.25
N SER A 160 10.00 11.85 2.99
CA SER A 160 10.10 10.56 3.67
C SER A 160 10.37 10.72 5.16
N LEU A 161 11.35 11.55 5.55
CA LEU A 161 11.65 11.81 6.96
C LEU A 161 10.46 12.44 7.69
N GLU A 162 9.76 13.37 7.06
CA GLU A 162 8.57 13.98 7.65
C GLU A 162 7.41 12.99 7.73
N ALA A 163 7.22 12.12 6.72
CA ALA A 163 6.23 11.04 6.78
C ALA A 163 6.51 10.09 7.94
N ILE A 164 7.77 9.64 8.09
CA ILE A 164 8.21 8.77 9.18
C ILE A 164 7.88 9.41 10.53
N ARG A 165 8.32 10.66 10.76
CA ARG A 165 8.07 11.39 12.01
C ARG A 165 6.57 11.49 12.33
N ARG A 166 5.75 11.81 11.32
CA ARG A 166 4.29 11.91 11.48
C ARG A 166 3.64 10.58 11.80
N LEU A 167 4.00 9.50 11.08
CA LEU A 167 3.41 8.18 11.30
C LEU A 167 3.76 7.62 12.67
N PHE A 168 5.00 7.79 13.13
CA PHE A 168 5.39 7.42 14.50
C PHE A 168 4.56 8.13 15.56
N HIS A 169 4.19 9.38 15.34
CA HIS A 169 3.39 10.17 16.27
C HIS A 169 1.89 9.86 16.16
N SER A 170 1.37 9.75 14.94
CA SER A 170 -0.08 9.75 14.71
C SER A 170 -0.72 8.36 14.69
N LEU A 171 0.00 7.27 14.33
CA LEU A 171 -0.57 5.92 14.35
C LEU A 171 -0.97 5.46 15.76
N PRO A 172 -0.15 5.62 16.82
CA PRO A 172 -0.58 5.30 18.19
C PRO A 172 -1.77 6.14 18.66
N ARG A 173 -1.85 7.41 18.24
CA ARG A 173 -2.99 8.27 18.55
C ARG A 173 -4.27 7.81 17.86
N ALA A 174 -4.17 7.33 16.61
CA ALA A 174 -5.32 6.75 15.91
C ALA A 174 -5.84 5.48 16.61
N LEU A 175 -4.94 4.66 17.19
CA LEU A 175 -5.33 3.52 18.00
C LEU A 175 -6.05 3.94 19.29
N ALA A 176 -5.53 4.98 19.96
CA ALA A 176 -6.11 5.48 21.21
C ALA A 176 -7.43 6.24 21.03
N ALA A 177 -7.61 6.89 19.86
CA ALA A 177 -8.80 7.68 19.51
C ALA A 177 -9.31 7.29 18.10
N PRO A 178 -9.93 6.11 17.95
CA PRO A 178 -10.28 5.54 16.63
C PRO A 178 -11.28 6.38 15.82
N ASP A 179 -12.09 7.18 16.49
CA ASP A 179 -13.13 8.02 15.87
C ASP A 179 -12.69 9.49 15.66
N ASP A 180 -11.42 9.81 15.95
CA ASP A 180 -10.87 11.15 15.77
C ASP A 180 -10.50 11.39 14.29
N ALA A 181 -11.38 12.10 13.56
CA ALA A 181 -11.14 12.46 12.17
C ALA A 181 -9.91 13.36 11.98
N GLY A 182 -9.54 14.18 12.98
CA GLY A 182 -8.33 14.99 12.93
C GLY A 182 -7.06 14.13 12.88
N VAL A 183 -6.99 13.09 13.71
CA VAL A 183 -5.88 12.11 13.69
C VAL A 183 -5.88 11.30 12.39
N ARG A 184 -7.06 10.92 11.87
CA ARG A 184 -7.15 10.27 10.55
C ARG A 184 -6.61 11.16 9.44
N THR A 185 -6.90 12.47 9.47
CA THR A 185 -6.35 13.45 8.53
C THR A 185 -4.82 13.51 8.63
N GLU A 186 -4.25 13.56 9.85
CA GLU A 186 -2.80 13.51 10.05
C GLU A 186 -2.18 12.26 9.42
N ASN A 187 -2.81 11.09 9.59
CA ASN A 187 -2.35 9.85 8.97
C ASN A 187 -2.42 9.90 7.43
N GLN A 188 -3.51 10.43 6.86
CA GLN A 188 -3.65 10.57 5.40
C GLN A 188 -2.58 11.49 4.80
N VAL A 189 -2.31 12.63 5.45
CA VAL A 189 -1.23 13.56 5.04
C VAL A 189 0.13 12.88 5.13
N ALA A 190 0.39 12.12 6.21
CA ALA A 190 1.63 11.37 6.34
C ALA A 190 1.77 10.27 5.28
N GLY A 191 0.67 9.57 4.97
CA GLY A 191 0.61 8.62 3.86
C GLY A 191 0.95 9.28 2.52
N TRP A 192 0.38 10.45 2.24
CA TRP A 192 0.70 11.22 1.03
C TRP A 192 2.19 11.55 0.94
N PHE A 193 2.81 11.98 2.03
CA PHE A 193 4.25 12.29 2.08
C PHE A 193 5.13 11.05 1.89
N SER A 194 4.64 9.86 2.22
CA SER A 194 5.41 8.62 2.21
C SER A 194 5.73 8.09 0.80
N PHE A 195 5.08 8.59 -0.24
CA PHE A 195 5.17 8.04 -1.58
C PHE A 195 5.41 9.13 -2.62
N THR A 196 6.65 9.56 -2.77
CA THR A 196 7.04 10.64 -3.69
C THR A 196 8.00 10.21 -4.80
N LEU A 197 8.63 9.03 -4.69
CA LEU A 197 9.47 8.48 -5.75
C LEU A 197 8.63 7.83 -6.85
N PRO A 198 8.94 8.10 -8.12
CA PRO A 198 8.22 7.50 -9.24
C PRO A 198 8.69 6.06 -9.54
N GLY A 199 7.81 5.27 -10.14
CA GLY A 199 8.14 4.02 -10.81
C GLY A 199 8.67 2.91 -9.91
N ALA A 200 9.73 2.23 -10.37
CA ALA A 200 10.31 1.07 -9.70
C ALA A 200 11.06 1.43 -8.41
N SER A 201 11.55 2.66 -8.30
CA SER A 201 12.26 3.16 -7.11
C SER A 201 11.37 3.25 -5.86
N ALA A 202 10.05 3.23 -6.03
CA ALA A 202 9.08 3.24 -4.94
C ALA A 202 8.86 1.86 -4.28
N SER A 203 9.52 0.80 -4.74
CA SER A 203 9.37 -0.57 -4.22
C SER A 203 10.73 -1.11 -3.84
N GLY A 204 11.07 -1.07 -2.56
CA GLY A 204 12.30 -1.59 -2.03
C GLY A 204 12.22 -3.09 -1.68
N LEU A 205 13.18 -3.55 -0.90
CA LEU A 205 13.36 -4.96 -0.58
C LEU A 205 12.23 -5.55 0.28
N SER A 206 11.77 -4.80 1.31
CA SER A 206 10.65 -5.22 2.17
C SER A 206 9.38 -5.46 1.33
N HIS A 207 9.11 -4.53 0.40
CA HIS A 207 7.98 -4.62 -0.51
C HIS A 207 8.05 -5.83 -1.43
N LEU A 208 9.23 -6.10 -2.01
CA LEU A 208 9.43 -7.23 -2.91
C LEU A 208 9.30 -8.56 -2.16
N MET A 209 9.93 -8.68 -0.99
CA MET A 209 9.84 -9.86 -0.13
C MET A 209 8.42 -10.10 0.35
N GLY A 210 7.71 -9.02 0.77
CA GLY A 210 6.33 -9.09 1.20
C GLY A 210 5.38 -9.55 0.10
N LYS A 211 5.62 -9.18 -1.16
CA LYS A 211 4.85 -9.68 -2.31
C LYS A 211 4.98 -11.18 -2.49
N GLN A 212 6.19 -11.73 -2.34
CA GLN A 212 6.45 -13.14 -2.55
C GLN A 212 5.70 -14.06 -1.58
N ILE A 213 5.67 -13.70 -0.29
CA ILE A 213 4.99 -14.52 0.71
C ILE A 213 3.51 -14.14 0.86
N GLY A 214 3.18 -12.84 0.75
CA GLY A 214 1.83 -12.34 0.99
C GLY A 214 0.79 -12.94 0.04
N ALA A 215 1.12 -12.99 -1.26
CA ALA A 215 0.23 -13.54 -2.28
C ALA A 215 -0.10 -15.02 -2.07
N ARG A 216 0.94 -15.82 -1.81
CA ARG A 216 0.86 -17.27 -1.72
C ARG A 216 0.23 -17.78 -0.43
N HIS A 217 0.33 -16.99 0.65
CA HIS A 217 -0.11 -17.38 1.97
C HIS A 217 -1.26 -16.53 2.51
N GLY A 218 -1.90 -15.72 1.64
CA GLY A 218 -3.06 -14.91 2.02
C GLY A 218 -2.76 -13.82 3.06
N ILE A 219 -1.48 -13.42 3.23
CA ILE A 219 -1.10 -12.37 4.18
C ILE A 219 -1.42 -11.01 3.57
N PRO A 220 -2.21 -10.16 4.24
CA PRO A 220 -2.52 -8.83 3.74
C PRO A 220 -1.26 -7.97 3.53
N HIS A 221 -1.25 -7.14 2.51
CA HIS A 221 -0.08 -6.36 2.09
C HIS A 221 0.48 -5.43 3.18
N GLY A 222 -0.39 -4.83 4.00
CA GLY A 222 0.05 -4.02 5.14
C GLY A 222 0.72 -4.84 6.23
N VAL A 223 0.25 -6.08 6.43
CA VAL A 223 0.81 -7.00 7.42
C VAL A 223 2.21 -7.48 6.99
N THR A 224 2.45 -7.74 5.69
CA THR A 224 3.80 -8.14 5.25
C THR A 224 4.86 -7.09 5.56
N SER A 225 4.51 -5.80 5.53
CA SER A 225 5.41 -4.72 5.96
C SER A 225 5.69 -4.79 7.47
N CYS A 226 4.69 -5.11 8.29
CA CYS A 226 4.89 -5.30 9.74
C CYS A 226 5.88 -6.44 10.02
N LEU A 227 5.82 -7.53 9.26
CA LEU A 227 6.67 -8.70 9.44
C LEU A 227 8.11 -8.50 8.98
N LEU A 228 8.34 -7.70 7.93
CA LEU A 228 9.61 -7.70 7.21
C LEU A 228 10.42 -6.42 7.37
N LEU A 229 9.77 -5.26 7.51
CA LEU A 229 10.47 -3.97 7.47
C LEU A 229 11.60 -3.86 8.50
N PRO A 230 11.45 -4.22 9.79
CA PRO A 230 12.55 -4.10 10.76
C PRO A 230 13.77 -4.93 10.37
N HIS A 231 13.54 -6.15 9.87
CA HIS A 231 14.61 -7.08 9.48
C HIS A 231 15.33 -6.63 8.20
N VAL A 232 14.58 -6.10 7.24
CA VAL A 232 15.15 -5.50 6.02
C VAL A 232 15.98 -4.27 6.36
N MET A 233 15.51 -3.41 7.28
CA MET A 233 16.27 -2.23 7.73
C MET A 233 17.60 -2.64 8.36
N ARG A 234 17.62 -3.66 9.24
CA ARG A 234 18.86 -4.21 9.85
C ARG A 234 19.81 -4.77 8.79
N TYR A 235 19.27 -5.39 7.75
CA TYR A 235 20.09 -5.88 6.63
C TYR A 235 20.71 -4.72 5.83
N LEU A 236 19.91 -3.73 5.43
CA LEU A 236 20.35 -2.58 4.63
C LEU A 236 21.32 -1.66 5.42
N ALA A 237 21.24 -1.63 6.74
CA ALA A 237 22.16 -0.85 7.58
C ALA A 237 23.63 -1.20 7.35
N ARG A 238 23.92 -2.42 6.91
CA ARG A 238 25.29 -2.88 6.62
C ARG A 238 25.90 -2.19 5.40
N SER A 239 25.08 -1.86 4.41
CA SER A 239 25.51 -1.24 3.15
C SER A 239 25.24 0.26 3.08
N MET A 240 24.37 0.78 3.94
CA MET A 240 23.92 2.18 3.94
C MET A 240 24.00 2.83 5.34
N PRO A 241 25.16 2.74 6.05
CA PRO A 241 25.23 3.18 7.45
C PRO A 241 24.92 4.67 7.65
N GLU A 242 25.33 5.53 6.71
CA GLU A 242 25.08 6.98 6.79
C GLU A 242 23.57 7.29 6.65
N ARG A 243 22.89 6.62 5.71
CA ARG A 243 21.43 6.79 5.51
C ARG A 243 20.66 6.32 6.75
N VAL A 244 21.04 5.18 7.31
CA VAL A 244 20.43 4.64 8.54
C VAL A 244 20.69 5.55 9.74
N GLN A 245 21.85 6.20 9.82
CA GLN A 245 22.13 7.19 10.87
C GLN A 245 21.21 8.42 10.78
N LEU A 246 20.86 8.87 9.57
CA LEU A 246 19.89 9.96 9.38
C LEU A 246 18.47 9.52 9.82
N LEU A 247 18.07 8.28 9.52
CA LEU A 247 16.83 7.71 10.05
C LEU A 247 16.84 7.64 11.58
N ALA A 248 17.96 7.25 12.19
CA ALA A 248 18.11 7.20 13.64
C ALA A 248 17.93 8.58 14.30
N GLN A 249 18.37 9.65 13.65
CA GLN A 249 18.12 11.02 14.11
C GLN A 249 16.62 11.38 14.06
N ALA A 250 15.90 10.92 13.04
CA ALA A 250 14.47 11.16 12.89
C ALA A 250 13.61 10.33 13.85
N THR A 251 14.06 9.14 14.24
CA THR A 251 13.34 8.21 15.13
C THR A 251 13.77 8.30 16.60
N GLY A 252 14.90 8.93 16.87
CA GLY A 252 15.46 9.13 18.21
C GLY A 252 16.26 7.95 18.77
N ALA A 253 16.34 6.82 18.03
CA ALA A 253 17.11 5.62 18.40
C ALA A 253 17.39 4.77 17.15
N ASP A 254 17.86 3.51 17.31
CA ASP A 254 17.97 2.59 16.18
C ASP A 254 16.63 2.49 15.43
N PRO A 255 16.59 2.80 14.12
CA PRO A 255 15.32 2.94 13.42
C PRO A 255 14.59 1.61 13.21
N ALA A 256 15.31 0.47 13.12
CA ALA A 256 14.69 -0.84 13.00
C ALA A 256 14.01 -1.25 14.31
N ASP A 257 14.67 -1.01 15.45
CA ASP A 257 14.10 -1.29 16.78
C ASP A 257 12.88 -0.39 17.04
N ARG A 258 12.95 0.89 16.65
CA ARG A 258 11.82 1.81 16.78
C ARG A 258 10.61 1.39 15.93
N VAL A 259 10.82 0.88 14.71
CA VAL A 259 9.74 0.35 13.86
C VAL A 259 9.13 -0.90 14.50
N GLU A 260 9.95 -1.81 15.04
CA GLU A 260 9.49 -3.01 15.73
C GLU A 260 8.66 -2.67 16.99
N GLU A 261 9.14 -1.74 17.81
CA GLU A 261 8.40 -1.20 18.97
C GLU A 261 7.06 -0.57 18.57
N LEU A 262 7.04 0.21 17.48
CA LEU A 262 5.80 0.80 16.96
C LEU A 262 4.81 -0.29 16.58
N ILE A 263 5.22 -1.28 15.77
CA ILE A 263 4.37 -2.40 15.34
C ILE A 263 3.79 -3.13 16.56
N ALA A 264 4.63 -3.42 17.56
CA ALA A 264 4.21 -4.04 18.82
C ALA A 264 3.17 -3.20 19.56
N SER A 265 3.42 -1.90 19.69
CA SER A 265 2.50 -0.96 20.38
C SER A 265 1.15 -0.82 19.70
N LEU A 266 1.11 -1.04 18.38
CA LEU A 266 -0.12 -1.03 17.57
C LEU A 266 -0.89 -2.36 17.63
N GLY A 267 -0.36 -3.39 18.31
CA GLY A 267 -0.97 -4.72 18.39
C GLY A 267 -1.01 -5.47 17.06
N LEU A 268 -0.09 -5.14 16.13
CA LEU A 268 -0.01 -5.76 14.81
C LEU A 268 0.89 -7.00 14.83
N PRO A 269 0.71 -7.94 13.88
CA PRO A 269 1.56 -9.12 13.77
C PRO A 269 3.03 -8.76 13.55
N GLN A 270 3.93 -9.47 14.23
CA GLN A 270 5.38 -9.24 14.19
C GLN A 270 6.17 -10.42 13.63
N HIS A 271 5.57 -11.61 13.56
CA HIS A 271 6.25 -12.84 13.18
C HIS A 271 5.52 -13.58 12.06
N ILE A 272 6.28 -14.09 11.10
CA ILE A 272 5.76 -14.93 9.99
C ILE A 272 5.13 -16.22 10.55
N SER A 273 5.62 -16.73 11.69
CA SER A 273 5.05 -17.90 12.37
C SER A 273 3.59 -17.73 12.85
N GLN A 274 3.07 -16.52 12.88
CA GLN A 274 1.65 -16.25 13.11
C GLN A 274 0.76 -16.61 11.91
N PHE A 275 1.38 -16.98 10.79
CA PHE A 275 0.73 -17.39 9.55
C PHE A 275 1.23 -18.76 9.13
N ASP A 276 0.46 -19.48 8.32
CA ASP A 276 0.84 -20.81 7.84
C ASP A 276 1.89 -20.73 6.71
N VAL A 277 3.12 -20.34 7.09
CA VAL A 277 4.27 -20.20 6.18
C VAL A 277 5.43 -21.04 6.69
N GLY A 278 5.63 -22.22 6.11
CA GLY A 278 6.73 -23.10 6.47
C GLY A 278 8.08 -22.65 5.89
N GLN A 279 9.18 -23.07 6.55
CA GLN A 279 10.55 -22.71 6.13
C GLN A 279 10.87 -23.09 4.66
N SER A 280 10.29 -24.18 4.15
CA SER A 280 10.45 -24.56 2.73
C SER A 280 9.86 -23.55 1.76
N ALA A 281 8.76 -22.90 2.13
CA ALA A 281 8.15 -21.81 1.36
C ALA A 281 9.03 -20.55 1.39
N LEU A 282 9.62 -20.22 2.55
CA LEU A 282 10.53 -19.09 2.69
C LEU A 282 11.81 -19.29 1.87
N ARG A 283 12.35 -20.51 1.85
CA ARG A 283 13.50 -20.86 1.01
C ARG A 283 13.18 -20.68 -0.47
N ARG A 284 12.06 -21.23 -0.95
CA ARG A 284 11.62 -21.03 -2.35
C ARG A 284 11.45 -19.56 -2.69
N ALA A 285 10.84 -18.78 -1.81
CA ALA A 285 10.66 -17.34 -2.03
C ALA A 285 12.00 -16.61 -2.15
N ALA A 286 13.00 -16.97 -1.32
CA ALA A 286 14.33 -16.41 -1.38
C ALA A 286 15.07 -16.79 -2.68
N ASP A 287 14.98 -18.06 -3.10
CA ASP A 287 15.62 -18.56 -4.33
C ASP A 287 15.02 -17.88 -5.58
N GLU A 288 13.71 -17.71 -5.64
CA GLU A 288 13.02 -17.06 -6.76
C GLU A 288 13.32 -15.55 -6.87
N MET A 289 13.66 -14.91 -5.76
CA MET A 289 14.03 -13.50 -5.71
C MET A 289 15.52 -13.25 -5.91
N ALA A 290 16.33 -14.31 -5.93
CA ALA A 290 17.78 -14.18 -6.04
C ALA A 290 18.19 -13.40 -7.30
N GLY A 291 19.12 -12.46 -7.12
CA GLY A 291 19.56 -11.57 -8.19
C GLY A 291 20.43 -10.45 -7.62
N LYS A 292 19.89 -9.26 -7.48
CA LYS A 292 20.56 -8.13 -6.82
C LYS A 292 20.97 -8.49 -5.38
N TYR A 293 20.17 -9.30 -4.69
CA TYR A 293 20.44 -9.78 -3.34
C TYR A 293 20.68 -11.30 -3.37
N PRO A 294 21.69 -11.83 -2.64
CA PRO A 294 21.93 -13.25 -2.54
C PRO A 294 20.74 -13.99 -1.88
N ALA A 295 20.40 -15.18 -2.39
CA ALA A 295 19.33 -16.01 -1.82
C ALA A 295 19.55 -16.32 -0.33
N ALA A 296 20.79 -16.52 0.09
CA ALA A 296 21.15 -16.77 1.49
C ALA A 296 20.79 -15.58 2.40
N ASP A 297 21.02 -14.35 1.93
CA ASP A 297 20.70 -13.13 2.69
C ASP A 297 19.18 -12.94 2.79
N LEU A 298 18.45 -13.13 1.67
CA LEU A 298 16.99 -13.08 1.64
C LEU A 298 16.37 -14.11 2.58
N LEU A 299 16.90 -15.34 2.57
CA LEU A 299 16.47 -16.38 3.50
C LEU A 299 16.79 -15.99 4.95
N GLY A 300 17.95 -15.39 5.20
CA GLY A 300 18.33 -14.88 6.52
C GLY A 300 17.33 -13.85 7.06
N ILE A 301 16.88 -12.93 6.22
CA ILE A 301 15.85 -11.93 6.58
C ILE A 301 14.52 -12.62 6.91
N TYR A 302 14.06 -13.57 6.09
CA TYR A 302 12.82 -14.32 6.35
C TYR A 302 12.89 -15.12 7.66
N LEU A 303 14.04 -15.77 7.93
CA LEU A 303 14.22 -16.55 9.16
C LEU A 303 14.30 -15.65 10.41
N ALA A 304 14.82 -14.44 10.29
CA ALA A 304 14.81 -13.47 11.38
C ALA A 304 13.39 -12.94 11.69
N ALA A 305 12.49 -12.97 10.70
CA ALA A 305 11.08 -12.58 10.84
C ALA A 305 10.16 -13.75 11.25
N LEU A 306 10.68 -14.99 11.36
CA LEU A 306 9.91 -16.20 11.69
C LEU A 306 9.58 -16.25 13.18
#